data_82e973d183977edbe18f14a27355789f
#
_entry.id   82e973d183977edbe18f14a27355789f
#
_cell.length_a   1.000
_cell.length_b   1.000
_cell.length_c   1.000
_cell.angle_alpha   90.00
_cell.angle_beta   90.00
_cell.angle_gamma   90.00
#
_symmetry.space_group_name_H-M   'P 1'
#
loop_
_entity.id
_entity.type
_entity.pdbx_description
1 polymer ?
#
loop_
_entity_poly.entity_id
_entity_poly.type
_entity_poly.pdbx_seq_one_letter_code
_entity_poly.pdbx_strand_id
1 'polypeptide(L)'
;QMCIRDRVIGVDVVLNQKLIVVDQILTKPMDIIGKLDNTGLTVFVLIFIIVSSLSTNLISNYVPTQNSIINFTPSNLDLKTSGFLILLVGFIAGGLWPSFLSQIGVINIIDSLAAFFGPIFAIIITDYHLVKKGKVNHKDLFFLRDGNEYMYSNGWNYKAMYSLVIGFIFSFSLLWNINFSDIKSFSWILGFVVSFFIYYLLAEK
;
A
#
# COMPACT_ATOMS: atom_id res chain seq x y z
N GLN A 1 -13.64 -6.36 -7.38
CA GLN A 1 -14.54 -7.54 -7.44
C GLN A 1 -14.94 -8.05 -6.05
N MET A 2 -14.05 -7.99 -5.06
CA MET A 2 -14.34 -8.42 -3.68
C MET A 2 -15.43 -7.56 -3.02
N CYS A 3 -15.34 -6.23 -3.11
CA CYS A 3 -16.34 -5.32 -2.52
C CYS A 3 -17.76 -5.46 -3.11
N ILE A 4 -17.90 -5.88 -4.38
CA ILE A 4 -19.21 -6.09 -5.01
C ILE A 4 -19.86 -7.38 -4.48
N ARG A 5 -19.07 -8.43 -4.26
CA ARG A 5 -19.54 -9.71 -3.73
C ARG A 5 -20.04 -9.59 -2.28
N ASP A 6 -19.31 -8.83 -1.46
CA ASP A 6 -19.70 -8.59 -0.07
C ASP A 6 -20.99 -7.77 0.04
N ARG A 7 -21.21 -6.83 -0.88
CA ARG A 7 -22.47 -6.08 -0.96
C ARG A 7 -23.64 -6.96 -1.41
N VAL A 8 -23.45 -7.85 -2.36
CA VAL A 8 -24.50 -8.74 -2.85
C VAL A 8 -24.93 -9.72 -1.76
N ILE A 9 -23.99 -10.34 -1.05
CA ILE A 9 -24.29 -11.23 0.08
C ILE A 9 -25.02 -10.47 1.20
N GLY A 10 -24.59 -9.24 1.50
CA GLY A 10 -25.23 -8.39 2.49
C GLY A 10 -26.67 -8.03 2.14
N VAL A 11 -26.95 -7.74 0.86
CA VAL A 11 -28.30 -7.44 0.38
C VAL A 11 -29.19 -8.67 0.43
N ASP A 12 -28.69 -9.84 0.04
CA ASP A 12 -29.46 -11.09 0.07
C ASP A 12 -29.84 -11.51 1.50
N VAL A 13 -28.94 -11.34 2.46
CA VAL A 13 -29.23 -11.62 3.88
C VAL A 13 -30.27 -10.64 4.44
N VAL A 14 -30.21 -9.37 4.05
CA VAL A 14 -31.19 -8.34 4.46
C VAL A 14 -32.55 -8.55 3.82
N LEU A 15 -32.62 -9.00 2.57
CA LEU A 15 -33.87 -9.26 1.87
C LEU A 15 -34.59 -10.53 2.33
N ASN A 16 -33.86 -11.56 2.75
CA ASN A 16 -34.43 -12.83 3.23
C ASN A 16 -34.87 -12.82 4.69
N GLN A 17 -34.37 -11.92 5.51
CA GLN A 17 -34.91 -11.68 6.84
C GLN A 17 -36.09 -10.69 6.73
N LYS A 18 -37.34 -11.19 6.93
CA LYS A 18 -38.55 -10.42 7.07
C LYS A 18 -38.27 -9.07 7.75
N LEU A 19 -38.36 -7.99 6.99
CA LEU A 19 -38.48 -6.58 7.38
C LEU A 19 -38.44 -6.30 8.91
N ILE A 20 -37.30 -6.52 9.51
CA ILE A 20 -36.91 -5.80 10.70
C ILE A 20 -36.34 -4.51 10.17
N VAL A 21 -36.95 -3.37 10.52
CA VAL A 21 -36.44 -2.04 10.19
C VAL A 21 -34.98 -1.98 10.60
N VAL A 22 -34.08 -2.18 9.63
CA VAL A 22 -32.64 -2.14 9.88
C VAL A 22 -32.25 -0.69 9.73
N ASP A 23 -32.16 0.00 10.84
CA ASP A 23 -31.68 1.38 10.92
C ASP A 23 -30.23 1.55 10.41
N GLN A 24 -29.53 0.45 10.13
CA GLN A 24 -28.16 0.47 9.65
C GLN A 24 -27.95 -0.55 8.53
N ILE A 25 -27.41 -0.09 7.42
CA ILE A 25 -26.92 -0.97 6.34
C ILE A 25 -25.68 -1.69 6.86
N LEU A 26 -25.76 -3.00 7.01
CA LEU A 26 -24.62 -3.83 7.43
C LEU A 26 -23.62 -3.93 6.28
N THR A 27 -22.52 -3.23 6.42
CA THR A 27 -21.46 -3.20 5.40
C THR A 27 -20.30 -4.14 5.72
N LYS A 28 -20.19 -4.59 6.96
CA LYS A 28 -19.11 -5.49 7.38
C LYS A 28 -19.56 -6.95 7.35
N PRO A 29 -18.81 -7.86 6.71
CA PRO A 29 -19.15 -9.30 6.66
C PRO A 29 -19.35 -9.92 8.04
N MET A 30 -18.59 -9.49 9.05
CA MET A 30 -18.70 -9.98 10.43
C MET A 30 -20.03 -9.62 11.09
N ASP A 31 -20.57 -8.43 10.83
CA ASP A 31 -21.84 -7.99 11.39
C ASP A 31 -23.02 -8.78 10.77
N ILE A 32 -22.86 -9.19 9.50
CA ILE A 32 -23.84 -10.02 8.80
C ILE A 32 -23.85 -11.45 9.38
N ILE A 33 -22.65 -12.01 9.61
CA ILE A 33 -22.49 -13.35 10.15
C ILE A 33 -23.04 -13.45 11.58
N GLY A 34 -22.84 -12.40 12.39
CA GLY A 34 -23.38 -12.33 13.76
C GLY A 34 -24.89 -12.37 13.86
N LYS A 35 -25.63 -12.18 12.73
CA LYS A 35 -27.10 -12.26 12.67
C LYS A 35 -27.63 -13.59 12.12
N LEU A 36 -26.76 -14.55 11.80
CA LEU A 36 -27.16 -15.87 11.37
C LEU A 36 -27.61 -16.70 12.58
N ASP A 37 -28.88 -17.12 12.58
CA ASP A 37 -29.45 -17.93 13.67
C ASP A 37 -28.99 -19.41 13.66
N ASN A 38 -28.22 -19.82 12.65
CA ASN A 38 -27.75 -21.19 12.50
C ASN A 38 -26.25 -21.29 12.78
N THR A 39 -25.89 -21.87 13.94
CA THR A 39 -24.49 -22.04 14.36
C THR A 39 -23.64 -22.83 13.37
N GLY A 40 -24.19 -23.88 12.74
CA GLY A 40 -23.47 -24.69 11.75
C GLY A 40 -23.10 -23.88 10.50
N LEU A 41 -24.05 -23.11 10.01
CA LEU A 41 -23.83 -22.20 8.87
C LEU A 41 -22.82 -21.11 9.22
N THR A 42 -22.91 -20.54 10.41
CA THR A 42 -21.97 -19.52 10.91
C THR A 42 -20.53 -20.04 10.93
N VAL A 43 -20.32 -21.24 11.49
CA VAL A 43 -18.98 -21.86 11.53
C VAL A 43 -18.45 -22.13 10.12
N PHE A 44 -19.30 -22.66 9.24
CA PHE A 44 -18.91 -22.92 7.84
C PHE A 44 -18.47 -21.64 7.13
N VAL A 45 -19.25 -20.56 7.24
CA VAL A 45 -18.93 -19.27 6.62
C VAL A 45 -17.65 -18.66 7.21
N LEU A 46 -17.44 -18.76 8.52
CA LEU A 46 -16.20 -18.28 9.17
C LEU A 46 -14.97 -19.03 8.65
N ILE A 47 -15.03 -20.36 8.52
CA ILE A 47 -13.93 -21.14 7.94
C ILE A 47 -13.64 -20.69 6.50
N PHE A 48 -14.66 -20.46 5.71
CA PHE A 48 -14.52 -20.01 4.33
C PHE A 48 -13.86 -18.63 4.24
N ILE A 49 -14.22 -17.70 5.13
CA ILE A 49 -13.62 -16.37 5.23
C ILE A 49 -12.14 -16.46 5.64
N ILE A 50 -11.81 -17.33 6.61
CA ILE A 50 -10.42 -17.52 7.04
C ILE A 50 -9.57 -18.04 5.87
N VAL A 51 -10.03 -19.09 5.18
CA VAL A 51 -9.31 -19.67 4.04
C VAL A 51 -9.15 -18.64 2.91
N SER A 52 -10.21 -17.91 2.58
CA SER A 52 -10.17 -16.87 1.56
C SER A 52 -9.20 -15.74 1.91
N SER A 53 -9.24 -15.28 3.16
CA SER A 53 -8.35 -14.23 3.66
C SER A 53 -6.89 -14.67 3.64
N LEU A 54 -6.59 -15.89 4.10
CA LEU A 54 -5.25 -16.45 4.05
C LEU A 54 -4.74 -16.59 2.62
N SER A 55 -5.55 -17.12 1.69
CA SER A 55 -5.17 -17.24 0.28
C SER A 55 -4.86 -15.90 -0.35
N THR A 56 -5.70 -14.90 -0.12
CA THR A 56 -5.51 -13.55 -0.67
C THR A 56 -4.23 -12.91 -0.12
N ASN A 57 -4.01 -13.01 1.19
CA ASN A 57 -2.80 -12.47 1.81
C ASN A 57 -1.53 -13.17 1.33
N LEU A 58 -1.58 -14.49 1.12
CA LEU A 58 -0.44 -15.23 0.60
C LEU A 58 -0.03 -14.73 -0.80
N ILE A 59 -1.00 -14.60 -1.70
CA ILE A 59 -0.73 -14.22 -3.08
C ILE A 59 -0.38 -12.73 -3.19
N SER A 60 -1.10 -11.86 -2.48
CA SER A 60 -0.96 -10.40 -2.66
C SER A 60 0.16 -9.79 -1.82
N ASN A 61 0.49 -10.35 -0.67
CA ASN A 61 1.43 -9.76 0.27
C ASN A 61 2.69 -10.61 0.46
N TYR A 62 2.54 -11.91 0.73
CA TYR A 62 3.69 -12.76 1.01
C TYR A 62 4.59 -12.98 -0.21
N VAL A 63 4.01 -13.41 -1.34
CA VAL A 63 4.80 -13.74 -2.55
C VAL A 63 5.56 -12.52 -3.11
N PRO A 64 4.94 -11.33 -3.29
CA PRO A 64 5.65 -10.15 -3.75
C PRO A 64 6.75 -9.70 -2.79
N THR A 65 6.48 -9.75 -1.47
CA THR A 65 7.47 -9.40 -0.44
C THR A 65 8.65 -10.35 -0.48
N GLN A 66 8.41 -11.66 -0.61
CA GLN A 66 9.46 -12.66 -0.71
C GLN A 66 10.35 -12.42 -1.93
N ASN A 67 9.75 -12.18 -3.10
CA ASN A 67 10.49 -11.87 -4.31
C ASN A 67 11.30 -10.57 -4.18
N SER A 68 10.73 -9.55 -3.54
CA SER A 68 11.44 -8.28 -3.31
C SER A 68 12.65 -8.45 -2.41
N ILE A 69 12.54 -9.22 -1.33
CA ILE A 69 13.65 -9.49 -0.41
C ILE A 69 14.77 -10.29 -1.10
N ILE A 70 14.42 -11.31 -1.87
CA ILE A 70 15.40 -12.11 -2.62
C ILE A 70 16.12 -11.25 -3.65
N ASN A 71 15.40 -10.39 -4.37
CA ASN A 71 15.98 -9.49 -5.36
C ASN A 71 16.93 -8.45 -4.76
N PHE A 72 16.76 -8.13 -3.47
CA PHE A 72 17.66 -7.19 -2.78
C PHE A 72 19.05 -7.76 -2.54
N THR A 73 19.16 -9.06 -2.24
CA THR A 73 20.44 -9.77 -2.02
C THR A 73 20.40 -11.18 -2.61
N PRO A 74 20.41 -11.33 -3.93
CA PRO A 74 20.19 -12.62 -4.59
C PRO A 74 21.30 -13.65 -4.34
N SER A 75 22.50 -13.20 -3.92
CA SER A 75 23.62 -14.10 -3.62
C SER A 75 23.50 -14.77 -2.24
N ASN A 76 22.77 -14.17 -1.30
CA ASN A 76 22.80 -14.57 0.13
C ASN A 76 21.45 -15.06 0.63
N LEU A 77 20.35 -14.77 -0.07
CA LEU A 77 19.00 -15.11 0.38
C LEU A 77 18.34 -16.13 -0.56
N ASP A 78 18.04 -17.28 0.04
CA ASP A 78 17.25 -18.33 -0.59
C ASP A 78 15.76 -18.20 -0.23
N LEU A 79 14.88 -18.87 -0.98
CA LEU A 79 13.43 -18.89 -0.75
C LEU A 79 13.04 -19.24 0.70
N LYS A 80 13.76 -20.21 1.30
CA LYS A 80 13.48 -20.63 2.68
C LYS A 80 13.87 -19.55 3.69
N THR A 81 15.04 -18.96 3.53
CA THR A 81 15.57 -17.95 4.46
C THR A 81 14.76 -16.66 4.38
N SER A 82 14.39 -16.21 3.18
CA SER A 82 13.52 -15.05 2.99
C SER A 82 12.12 -15.29 3.57
N GLY A 83 11.56 -16.49 3.39
CA GLY A 83 10.28 -16.86 3.99
C GLY A 83 10.30 -16.84 5.52
N PHE A 84 11.37 -17.35 6.14
CA PHE A 84 11.54 -17.30 7.59
C PHE A 84 11.69 -15.86 8.12
N LEU A 85 12.45 -15.01 7.41
CA LEU A 85 12.56 -13.59 7.75
C LEU A 85 11.22 -12.87 7.72
N ILE A 86 10.42 -13.11 6.66
CA ILE A 86 9.07 -12.52 6.56
C ILE A 86 8.18 -12.99 7.71
N LEU A 87 8.24 -14.28 8.04
CA LEU A 87 7.46 -14.83 9.14
C LEU A 87 7.84 -14.20 10.48
N LEU A 88 9.12 -14.06 10.76
CA LEU A 88 9.64 -13.48 12.00
C LEU A 88 9.26 -12.00 12.11
N VAL A 89 9.52 -11.21 11.06
CA VAL A 89 9.14 -9.79 11.02
C VAL A 89 7.62 -9.61 11.08
N GLY A 90 6.87 -10.43 10.35
CA GLY A 90 5.41 -10.42 10.33
C GLY A 90 4.81 -10.79 11.69
N PHE A 91 5.40 -11.74 12.40
CA PHE A 91 4.96 -12.12 13.75
C PHE A 91 5.16 -10.99 14.77
N ILE A 92 6.34 -10.36 14.76
CA ILE A 92 6.64 -9.22 15.63
C ILE A 92 5.73 -8.04 15.30
N ALA A 93 5.65 -7.68 14.02
CA ALA A 93 4.81 -6.58 13.55
C ALA A 93 3.33 -6.83 13.87
N GLY A 94 2.83 -8.05 13.59
CA GLY A 94 1.44 -8.43 13.86
C GLY A 94 1.09 -8.43 15.33
N GLY A 95 2.02 -8.79 16.22
CA GLY A 95 1.82 -8.75 17.67
C GLY A 95 1.79 -7.32 18.24
N LEU A 96 2.61 -6.43 17.70
CA LEU A 96 2.67 -5.03 18.15
C LEU A 96 1.61 -4.14 17.48
N TRP A 97 1.15 -4.51 16.31
CA TRP A 97 0.25 -3.73 15.46
C TRP A 97 -1.08 -3.33 16.11
N PRO A 98 -1.82 -4.22 16.80
CA PRO A 98 -3.09 -3.84 17.44
C PRO A 98 -2.93 -2.73 18.47
N SER A 99 -1.87 -2.78 19.28
CA SER A 99 -1.59 -1.75 20.30
C SER A 99 -1.22 -0.41 19.65
N PHE A 100 -0.45 -0.44 18.58
CA PHE A 100 -0.06 0.74 17.83
C PHE A 100 -1.25 1.36 17.07
N LEU A 101 -2.08 0.55 16.42
CA LEU A 101 -3.29 0.98 15.73
C LEU A 101 -4.32 1.62 16.64
N SER A 102 -4.47 1.11 17.86
CA SER A 102 -5.44 1.66 18.84
C SER A 102 -5.06 3.08 19.28
N GLN A 103 -3.77 3.43 19.28
CA GLN A 103 -3.29 4.75 19.69
C GLN A 103 -3.31 5.77 18.56
N ILE A 104 -2.88 5.41 17.36
CA ILE A 104 -2.72 6.35 16.25
C ILE A 104 -3.96 6.39 15.36
N GLY A 105 -4.69 5.29 15.27
CA GLY A 105 -5.81 5.10 14.37
C GLY A 105 -5.39 4.62 12.97
N VAL A 106 -6.13 3.66 12.45
CA VAL A 106 -5.86 3.02 11.13
C VAL A 106 -5.85 4.04 9.99
N ILE A 107 -6.80 4.97 10.02
CA ILE A 107 -6.96 5.98 8.95
C ILE A 107 -5.72 6.88 8.88
N ASN A 108 -5.21 7.35 10.02
CA ASN A 108 -4.04 8.23 10.04
C ASN A 108 -2.77 7.52 9.51
N ILE A 109 -2.65 6.22 9.71
CA ILE A 109 -1.54 5.43 9.16
C ILE A 109 -1.68 5.29 7.65
N ILE A 110 -2.87 4.97 7.14
CA ILE A 110 -3.14 4.85 5.70
C ILE A 110 -2.88 6.20 5.01
N ASP A 111 -3.36 7.30 5.57
CA ASP A 111 -3.15 8.63 5.04
C ASP A 111 -1.64 9.01 5.04
N SER A 112 -0.90 8.62 6.08
CA SER A 112 0.55 8.85 6.15
C SER A 112 1.32 8.07 5.08
N LEU A 113 0.91 6.83 4.81
CA LEU A 113 1.46 6.04 3.70
C LEU A 113 1.10 6.65 2.34
N ALA A 114 -0.14 7.10 2.16
CA ALA A 114 -0.57 7.79 0.95
C ALA A 114 0.25 9.07 0.70
N ALA A 115 0.54 9.84 1.77
CA ALA A 115 1.39 11.02 1.70
C ALA A 115 2.81 10.73 1.20
N PHE A 116 3.33 9.51 1.47
CA PHE A 116 4.62 9.06 0.98
C PHE A 116 4.57 8.61 -0.50
N PHE A 117 3.50 7.93 -0.90
CA PHE A 117 3.37 7.43 -2.27
C PHE A 117 3.16 8.54 -3.32
N GLY A 118 2.52 9.65 -2.95
CA GLY A 118 2.33 10.78 -3.86
C GLY A 118 3.63 11.30 -4.49
N PRO A 119 4.62 11.69 -3.67
CA PRO A 119 5.95 12.09 -4.13
C PRO A 119 6.68 11.04 -4.98
N ILE A 120 6.63 9.77 -4.61
CA ILE A 120 7.25 8.68 -5.39
C ILE A 120 6.64 8.63 -6.79
N PHE A 121 5.32 8.65 -6.87
CA PHE A 121 4.60 8.57 -8.13
C PHE A 121 4.90 9.77 -9.03
N ALA A 122 5.02 10.97 -8.45
CA ALA A 122 5.42 12.18 -9.16
C ALA A 122 6.80 12.02 -9.81
N ILE A 123 7.78 11.53 -9.08
CA ILE A 123 9.14 11.34 -9.58
C ILE A 123 9.17 10.34 -10.74
N ILE A 124 8.48 9.20 -10.59
CA ILE A 124 8.43 8.16 -11.62
C ILE A 124 7.81 8.73 -12.91
N ILE A 125 6.67 9.43 -12.81
CA ILE A 125 6.01 10.03 -13.98
C ILE A 125 6.89 11.08 -14.64
N THR A 126 7.48 11.97 -13.84
CA THR A 126 8.33 13.06 -14.34
C THR A 126 9.57 12.50 -15.03
N ASP A 127 10.25 11.53 -14.41
CA ASP A 127 11.43 10.89 -14.99
C ASP A 127 11.10 10.24 -16.33
N TYR A 128 10.04 9.44 -16.36
CA TYR A 128 9.67 8.69 -17.55
C TYR A 128 9.18 9.60 -18.70
N HIS A 129 8.27 10.51 -18.43
CA HIS A 129 7.62 11.29 -19.49
C HIS A 129 8.39 12.55 -19.87
N LEU A 130 8.97 13.28 -18.92
CA LEU A 130 9.60 14.57 -19.18
C LEU A 130 11.10 14.44 -19.34
N VAL A 131 11.79 13.72 -18.45
CA VAL A 131 13.25 13.62 -18.50
C VAL A 131 13.67 12.63 -19.59
N LYS A 132 13.14 11.42 -19.57
CA LYS A 132 13.51 10.36 -20.53
C LYS A 132 12.66 10.32 -21.79
N LYS A 133 11.60 11.16 -21.86
CA LYS A 133 10.70 11.28 -23.02
C LYS A 133 10.16 9.92 -23.51
N GLY A 134 9.85 9.02 -22.57
CA GLY A 134 9.35 7.68 -22.87
C GLY A 134 10.39 6.70 -23.44
N LYS A 135 11.66 7.09 -23.52
CA LYS A 135 12.73 6.23 -24.04
C LYS A 135 13.43 5.52 -22.89
N VAL A 136 13.25 4.21 -22.80
CA VAL A 136 13.92 3.36 -21.82
C VAL A 136 14.88 2.44 -22.55
N ASN A 137 16.15 2.50 -22.20
CA ASN A 137 17.14 1.57 -22.73
C ASN A 137 17.05 0.25 -21.95
N HIS A 138 16.37 -0.73 -22.55
CA HIS A 138 16.18 -2.04 -21.93
C HIS A 138 17.49 -2.79 -21.65
N LYS A 139 18.53 -2.57 -22.44
CA LYS A 139 19.83 -3.24 -22.23
C LYS A 139 20.52 -2.71 -21.00
N ASP A 140 20.51 -1.40 -20.79
CA ASP A 140 21.17 -0.75 -19.66
C ASP A 140 20.41 -0.95 -18.34
N LEU A 141 19.12 -1.30 -18.40
CA LEU A 141 18.30 -1.55 -17.22
C LEU A 141 18.74 -2.84 -16.47
N PHE A 142 19.24 -3.83 -17.19
CA PHE A 142 19.59 -5.14 -16.63
C PHE A 142 21.10 -5.37 -16.45
N PHE A 143 21.93 -4.50 -16.99
CA PHE A 143 23.39 -4.64 -16.91
C PHE A 143 24.02 -3.48 -16.15
N LEU A 144 24.55 -3.76 -14.97
CA LEU A 144 25.34 -2.83 -14.18
C LEU A 144 26.76 -2.74 -14.79
N ARG A 145 26.98 -1.79 -15.69
CA ARG A 145 28.30 -1.47 -16.23
C ARG A 145 28.65 -0.03 -15.90
N ASP A 146 29.91 0.24 -15.67
CA ASP A 146 30.44 1.60 -15.52
C ASP A 146 30.12 2.42 -16.78
N GLY A 147 29.49 3.59 -16.60
CA GLY A 147 29.01 4.43 -17.69
C GLY A 147 27.55 4.19 -18.13
N ASN A 148 26.82 3.31 -17.44
CA ASN A 148 25.41 3.08 -17.70
C ASN A 148 24.55 4.29 -17.26
N GLU A 149 23.56 4.68 -18.09
CA GLU A 149 22.66 5.80 -17.83
C GLU A 149 21.89 5.68 -16.51
N TYR A 150 21.62 4.45 -16.03
CA TYR A 150 20.89 4.19 -14.79
C TYR A 150 21.79 4.02 -13.56
N MET A 151 23.10 4.12 -13.71
CA MET A 151 24.01 3.96 -12.58
C MET A 151 24.09 5.20 -11.69
N TYR A 152 23.65 6.35 -12.19
CA TYR A 152 23.67 7.64 -11.47
C TYR A 152 24.97 7.85 -10.68
N SER A 153 24.89 8.24 -9.42
CA SER A 153 26.04 8.35 -8.51
C SER A 153 26.10 7.11 -7.61
N ASN A 154 26.87 6.09 -8.02
CA ASN A 154 26.97 4.79 -7.30
C ASN A 154 25.61 4.12 -7.02
N GLY A 155 24.70 4.14 -7.99
CA GLY A 155 23.37 3.54 -7.86
C GLY A 155 22.31 4.45 -7.22
N TRP A 156 22.66 5.66 -6.78
CA TRP A 156 21.73 6.59 -6.14
C TRP A 156 21.43 7.80 -7.03
N ASN A 157 20.14 8.01 -7.30
CA ASN A 157 19.67 9.25 -7.92
C ASN A 157 19.38 10.30 -6.85
N TYR A 158 20.40 11.11 -6.49
CA TYR A 158 20.28 12.14 -5.46
C TYR A 158 19.20 13.19 -5.80
N LYS A 159 18.99 13.51 -7.09
CA LYS A 159 17.95 14.45 -7.51
C LYS A 159 16.55 13.93 -7.15
N ALA A 160 16.32 12.64 -7.39
CA ALA A 160 15.09 11.96 -7.00
C ALA A 160 14.93 11.90 -5.46
N MET A 161 16.01 11.59 -4.75
CA MET A 161 15.98 11.52 -3.28
C MET A 161 15.63 12.87 -2.64
N TYR A 162 16.25 13.97 -3.08
CA TYR A 162 15.91 15.31 -2.56
C TYR A 162 14.46 15.67 -2.85
N SER A 163 13.98 15.40 -4.06
CA SER A 163 12.60 15.69 -4.45
C SER A 163 11.60 14.88 -3.64
N LEU A 164 11.93 13.60 -3.37
CA LEU A 164 11.13 12.73 -2.53
C LEU A 164 11.02 13.25 -1.10
N VAL A 165 12.15 13.57 -0.49
CA VAL A 165 12.20 14.02 0.91
C VAL A 165 11.43 15.32 1.09
N ILE A 166 11.64 16.30 0.20
CA ILE A 166 10.95 17.60 0.29
C ILE A 166 9.45 17.42 0.08
N GLY A 167 9.04 16.67 -0.94
CA GLY A 167 7.63 16.40 -1.20
C GLY A 167 6.94 15.63 -0.09
N PHE A 168 7.62 14.66 0.50
CA PHE A 168 7.11 13.89 1.64
C PHE A 168 6.95 14.79 2.88
N ILE A 169 7.95 15.57 3.24
CA ILE A 169 7.87 16.50 4.39
C ILE A 169 6.71 17.48 4.20
N PHE A 170 6.54 18.00 2.98
CA PHE A 170 5.44 18.91 2.68
C PHE A 170 4.08 18.22 2.83
N SER A 171 3.90 17.05 2.21
CA SER A 171 2.67 16.27 2.30
C SER A 171 2.33 15.86 3.73
N PHE A 172 3.34 15.40 4.48
CA PHE A 172 3.21 14.98 5.86
C PHE A 172 2.86 16.14 6.80
N SER A 173 3.45 17.33 6.57
CA SER A 173 3.14 18.54 7.35
C SER A 173 1.67 18.94 7.20
N LEU A 174 1.11 18.84 6.00
CA LEU A 174 -0.30 19.13 5.75
C LEU A 174 -1.21 18.12 6.43
N LEU A 175 -0.81 16.84 6.45
CA LEU A 175 -1.59 15.78 7.04
C LEU A 175 -1.75 15.93 8.56
N TRP A 176 -0.68 16.30 9.25
CA TRP A 176 -0.63 16.34 10.72
C TRP A 176 -0.89 17.70 11.33
N ASN A 177 -1.06 18.75 10.51
CA ASN A 177 -1.34 20.08 11.00
C ASN A 177 -2.86 20.32 11.08
N ILE A 178 -3.35 20.64 12.26
CA ILE A 178 -4.78 20.86 12.57
C ILE A 178 -5.37 22.01 11.75
N ASN A 179 -4.56 23.02 11.42
CA ASN A 179 -5.02 24.19 10.66
C ASN A 179 -5.41 23.88 9.20
N PHE A 180 -5.00 22.70 8.69
CA PHE A 180 -5.24 22.28 7.31
C PHE A 180 -6.24 21.13 7.21
N SER A 181 -7.18 21.01 8.16
CA SER A 181 -8.17 19.91 8.22
C SER A 181 -8.93 19.72 6.91
N ASP A 182 -9.28 20.81 6.22
CA ASP A 182 -10.07 20.78 4.98
C ASP A 182 -9.26 20.27 3.77
N ILE A 183 -7.94 20.45 3.81
CA ILE A 183 -7.02 20.07 2.72
C ILE A 183 -6.33 18.73 3.02
N LYS A 184 -6.49 18.21 4.22
CA LYS A 184 -5.85 16.97 4.68
C LYS A 184 -6.02 15.80 3.70
N SER A 185 -7.21 15.61 3.16
CA SER A 185 -7.53 14.53 2.21
C SER A 185 -6.78 14.66 0.86
N PHE A 186 -6.30 15.85 0.53
CA PHE A 186 -5.55 16.14 -0.70
C PHE A 186 -4.04 16.22 -0.48
N SER A 187 -3.55 15.94 0.73
CA SER A 187 -2.13 16.06 1.08
C SER A 187 -1.21 15.28 0.14
N TRP A 188 -1.60 14.09 -0.28
CA TRP A 188 -0.83 13.26 -1.21
C TRP A 188 -0.73 13.86 -2.62
N ILE A 189 -1.80 14.53 -3.11
CA ILE A 189 -1.79 15.23 -4.40
C ILE A 189 -0.87 16.44 -4.32
N LEU A 190 -0.92 17.19 -3.22
CA LEU A 190 -0.06 18.34 -3.03
C LEU A 190 1.42 17.93 -2.92
N GLY A 191 1.70 16.82 -2.23
CA GLY A 191 3.04 16.21 -2.21
C GLY A 191 3.51 15.77 -3.59
N PHE A 192 2.61 15.18 -4.39
CA PHE A 192 2.87 14.85 -5.80
C PHE A 192 3.28 16.11 -6.60
N VAL A 193 2.49 17.18 -6.53
CA VAL A 193 2.75 18.42 -7.29
C VAL A 193 4.10 19.01 -6.90
N VAL A 194 4.39 19.12 -5.61
CA VAL A 194 5.67 19.65 -5.12
C VAL A 194 6.85 18.82 -5.61
N SER A 195 6.78 17.47 -5.47
CA SER A 195 7.85 16.60 -5.94
C SER A 195 8.03 16.64 -7.45
N PHE A 196 6.92 16.75 -8.21
CA PHE A 196 6.95 16.87 -9.65
C PHE A 196 7.77 18.09 -10.09
N PHE A 197 7.46 19.26 -9.55
CA PHE A 197 8.17 20.50 -9.91
C PHE A 197 9.63 20.48 -9.47
N ILE A 198 9.91 20.03 -8.25
CA ILE A 198 11.27 19.98 -7.73
C ILE A 198 12.13 19.01 -8.56
N TYR A 199 11.60 17.80 -8.83
CA TYR A 199 12.35 16.84 -9.61
C TYR A 199 12.59 17.31 -11.04
N TYR A 200 11.59 17.91 -11.68
CA TYR A 200 11.73 18.48 -13.02
C TYR A 200 12.82 19.55 -13.08
N LEU A 201 12.80 20.51 -12.15
CA LEU A 201 13.81 21.57 -12.08
C LEU A 201 15.22 21.06 -11.78
N LEU A 202 15.35 20.00 -10.98
CA LEU A 202 16.65 19.40 -10.69
C LEU A 202 17.16 18.51 -11.82
N ALA A 203 16.27 17.86 -12.55
CA ALA A 203 16.64 16.95 -13.62
C ALA A 203 17.07 17.67 -14.90
N GLU A 204 16.51 18.85 -15.16
CA GLU A 204 16.80 19.68 -16.35
C GLU A 204 18.20 20.34 -16.30
N LYS A 205 18.84 20.37 -15.11
CA LYS A 205 20.23 20.81 -14.91
C LYS A 205 21.18 19.61 -14.89
#